data_0ec0b9a32219bacaed4be64f88423f56
#
_entry.id   0ec0b9a32219bacaed4be64f88423f56
#
_cell.length_a   1.000
_cell.length_b   1.000
_cell.length_c   1.000
_cell.angle_alpha   90.00
_cell.angle_beta   90.00
_cell.angle_gamma   90.00
#
_symmetry.space_group_name_H-M   'P 1'
#
loop_
_entity.id
_entity.type
_entity.pdbx_description
1 polymer ?
#
loop_
_entity_poly.entity_id
_entity_poly.type
_entity_poly.pdbx_seq_one_letter_code
_entity_poly.pdbx_strand_id
1 'polypeptide(L)'
;MIEVNILLQKLDDALDKVVHQKEPESFLKPIVSEIEEYQKSVRQIQAQFTDAPQFNETKAYPQFLSCGLLEIKGKNGANMEFCLPKVYPFPPKSLYIEHEKDGQFLREMLMRLLSSVPLVQSEVILVDALSLGGIFNLVRRLLNKDNDFIYQQRILTESEEIKEALKYLYEYLKVNLQEKLAGYKDFAHYNEIKEDPLPLKALFLSGVDALNSDALYYLEKIMRFGSKNGVLSFVNLESEKNKPAEDLKRYAEFFKDRTSFERLKYLNVEVINDHGIQSKHMQDFATKIKAYYEQKKQVKRELKDLQREQEFWTKSSQSSVSVPVGWDINHKEVCFEIGEAQNHTLICGCSGSGKSNFLHVLIQNLAFYYAPN
;
A
#
# COMPACT_ATOMS: atom_id res chain seq x y z
N MET A 1 2.80 21.03 2.47
CA MET A 1 2.13 20.67 3.75
C MET A 1 3.04 21.10 4.89
N ILE A 2 2.49 21.76 5.88
CA ILE A 2 3.25 22.16 7.07
C ILE A 2 3.61 20.89 7.83
N GLU A 3 4.88 20.66 8.10
CA GLU A 3 5.29 19.54 8.94
C GLU A 3 4.72 19.76 10.35
N VAL A 4 4.07 18.75 10.90
CA VAL A 4 3.44 18.83 12.24
C VAL A 4 4.44 19.27 13.32
N ASN A 5 5.70 18.88 13.18
CA ASN A 5 6.78 19.28 14.11
C ASN A 5 7.01 20.78 14.11
N ILE A 6 6.97 21.42 12.93
CA ILE A 6 7.12 22.89 12.82
C ILE A 6 5.91 23.58 13.45
N LEU A 7 4.71 23.03 13.25
CA LEU A 7 3.48 23.57 13.81
C LEU A 7 3.48 23.52 15.34
N LEU A 8 3.90 22.38 15.91
CA LEU A 8 4.00 22.21 17.37
C LEU A 8 5.12 23.08 17.97
N GLN A 9 6.23 23.31 17.26
CA GLN A 9 7.27 24.25 17.70
C GLN A 9 6.73 25.67 17.71
N LYS A 10 6.03 26.15 16.69
CA LYS A 10 5.38 27.47 16.67
C LYS A 10 4.40 27.62 17.81
N LEU A 11 3.64 26.60 18.16
CA LEU A 11 2.70 26.59 19.26
C LEU A 11 3.44 26.72 20.60
N ASP A 12 4.51 25.95 20.78
CA ASP A 12 5.33 25.99 21.99
C ASP A 12 5.98 27.41 22.22
N ASP A 13 6.51 27.99 21.14
CA ASP A 13 7.08 29.36 21.17
C ASP A 13 6.02 30.40 21.47
N ALA A 14 4.79 30.24 20.99
CA ALA A 14 3.70 31.17 21.31
C ALA A 14 3.22 31.02 22.76
N LEU A 15 3.20 29.80 23.28
CA LEU A 15 2.90 29.52 24.69
C LEU A 15 3.95 30.12 25.62
N ASP A 16 5.24 30.15 25.23
CA ASP A 16 6.28 30.82 25.99
C ASP A 16 5.95 32.34 26.19
N LYS A 17 5.44 32.99 25.11
CA LYS A 17 5.01 34.39 25.18
C LYS A 17 3.80 34.59 26.09
N VAL A 18 2.79 33.74 25.99
CA VAL A 18 1.55 33.84 26.78
C VAL A 18 1.79 33.50 28.25
N VAL A 19 2.46 32.40 28.54
CA VAL A 19 2.64 31.88 29.90
C VAL A 19 3.75 32.62 30.64
N HIS A 20 4.90 32.80 29.98
CA HIS A 20 6.09 33.35 30.62
C HIS A 20 6.16 34.90 30.55
N GLN A 21 5.87 35.48 29.38
CA GLN A 21 5.93 36.91 29.13
C GLN A 21 4.60 37.62 29.43
N LYS A 22 3.55 36.86 29.81
CA LYS A 22 2.19 37.37 30.13
C LYS A 22 1.53 38.15 28.98
N GLU A 23 1.85 37.76 27.74
CA GLU A 23 1.19 38.29 26.56
C GLU A 23 -0.26 37.77 26.45
N PRO A 24 -1.17 38.49 25.75
CA PRO A 24 -2.56 38.09 25.62
C PRO A 24 -2.71 36.75 24.88
N GLU A 25 -3.70 35.94 25.26
CA GLU A 25 -4.03 34.68 24.58
C GLU A 25 -4.34 34.83 23.07
N SER A 26 -4.62 36.06 22.61
CA SER A 26 -4.79 36.39 21.21
C SER A 26 -3.57 36.01 20.34
N PHE A 27 -2.39 35.89 20.91
CA PHE A 27 -1.17 35.40 20.25
C PHE A 27 -1.28 33.93 19.77
N LEU A 28 -2.15 33.15 20.38
CA LEU A 28 -2.38 31.77 19.99
C LEU A 28 -3.29 31.64 18.77
N LYS A 29 -4.17 32.61 18.49
CA LYS A 29 -5.18 32.52 17.42
C LYS A 29 -4.65 32.14 16.03
N PRO A 30 -3.55 32.77 15.53
CA PRO A 30 -3.03 32.42 14.21
C PRO A 30 -2.60 30.95 14.13
N ILE A 31 -1.98 30.44 15.18
CA ILE A 31 -1.43 29.09 15.23
C ILE A 31 -2.55 28.06 15.42
N VAL A 32 -3.56 28.37 16.21
CA VAL A 32 -4.77 27.54 16.33
C VAL A 32 -5.45 27.42 14.96
N SER A 33 -5.52 28.50 14.20
CA SER A 33 -6.05 28.46 12.84
C SER A 33 -5.21 27.57 11.89
N GLU A 34 -3.88 27.64 11.96
CA GLU A 34 -2.99 26.74 11.21
C GLU A 34 -3.17 25.26 11.62
N ILE A 35 -3.39 24.98 12.91
CA ILE A 35 -3.70 23.63 13.43
C ILE A 35 -5.02 23.13 12.88
N GLU A 36 -6.06 23.96 12.88
CA GLU A 36 -7.36 23.61 12.32
C GLU A 36 -7.29 23.32 10.80
N GLU A 37 -6.49 24.11 10.08
CA GLU A 37 -6.25 23.88 8.64
C GLU A 37 -5.51 22.55 8.41
N TYR A 38 -4.47 22.26 9.19
CA TYR A 38 -3.80 20.98 9.18
C TYR A 38 -4.77 19.84 9.46
N GLN A 39 -5.58 19.94 10.51
CA GLN A 39 -6.60 18.95 10.84
C GLN A 39 -7.59 18.76 9.70
N LYS A 40 -8.03 19.80 9.02
CA LYS A 40 -8.94 19.71 7.86
C LYS A 40 -8.28 18.99 6.69
N SER A 41 -7.04 19.33 6.38
CA SER A 41 -6.29 18.70 5.27
C SER A 41 -6.06 17.20 5.49
N VAL A 42 -5.89 16.79 6.75
CA VAL A 42 -5.64 15.38 7.12
C VAL A 42 -6.93 14.64 7.45
N ARG A 43 -8.02 15.31 7.84
CA ARG A 43 -9.34 14.67 8.08
C ARG A 43 -9.88 13.96 6.85
N GLN A 44 -9.62 14.45 5.66
CA GLN A 44 -9.97 13.72 4.43
C GLN A 44 -9.27 12.36 4.35
N ILE A 45 -8.06 12.25 4.92
CA ILE A 45 -7.30 11.00 5.02
C ILE A 45 -7.82 10.13 6.17
N GLN A 46 -8.27 10.73 7.29
CA GLN A 46 -8.81 10.01 8.47
C GLN A 46 -10.26 9.57 8.32
N ALA A 47 -11.12 10.33 7.63
CA ALA A 47 -12.52 9.97 7.40
C ALA A 47 -12.67 8.61 6.68
N GLN A 48 -11.58 8.12 6.10
CA GLN A 48 -11.53 6.79 5.50
C GLN A 48 -11.61 5.66 6.53
N PHE A 49 -11.46 5.92 7.85
CA PHE A 49 -11.32 4.88 8.87
C PHE A 49 -12.42 4.81 9.92
N THR A 50 -13.24 5.85 10.12
CA THR A 50 -14.12 5.90 11.30
C THR A 50 -15.43 5.16 11.14
N ASP A 51 -16.25 5.37 10.10
CA ASP A 51 -17.59 4.77 10.05
C ASP A 51 -17.92 4.01 8.75
N ALA A 52 -17.29 4.36 7.65
CA ALA A 52 -17.41 3.66 6.37
C ALA A 52 -16.08 3.80 5.63
N PRO A 53 -15.20 2.80 5.66
CA PRO A 53 -13.94 2.86 4.95
C PRO A 53 -14.21 3.14 3.47
N GLN A 54 -13.78 4.29 3.00
CA GLN A 54 -13.76 4.64 1.59
C GLN A 54 -12.43 4.12 1.05
N PHE A 55 -12.49 3.39 -0.05
CA PHE A 55 -11.30 2.90 -0.72
C PHE A 55 -10.80 3.94 -1.70
N ASN A 56 -9.49 3.96 -1.92
CA ASN A 56 -8.90 4.76 -2.97
C ASN A 56 -9.33 4.17 -4.33
N GLU A 57 -10.32 4.80 -4.95
CA GLU A 57 -10.81 4.41 -6.28
C GLU A 57 -9.92 4.94 -7.42
N THR A 58 -9.01 5.85 -7.10
CA THR A 58 -8.07 6.40 -8.08
C THR A 58 -6.93 5.41 -8.33
N LYS A 59 -6.27 5.53 -9.48
CA LYS A 59 -5.03 4.80 -9.77
C LYS A 59 -3.80 5.46 -9.13
N ALA A 60 -3.97 6.63 -8.51
CA ALA A 60 -2.89 7.40 -7.91
C ALA A 60 -2.57 6.93 -6.48
N TYR A 61 -1.30 6.91 -6.14
CA TYR A 61 -0.85 6.68 -4.78
C TYR A 61 -1.15 7.91 -3.90
N PRO A 62 -1.37 7.72 -2.58
CA PRO A 62 -1.62 8.83 -1.68
C PRO A 62 -0.36 9.68 -1.53
N GLN A 63 -0.51 10.97 -1.23
CA GLN A 63 0.64 11.81 -0.88
C GLN A 63 1.17 11.51 0.53
N PHE A 64 0.33 10.98 1.39
CA PHE A 64 0.62 10.69 2.80
C PHE A 64 -0.06 9.42 3.25
N LEU A 65 0.60 8.70 4.17
CA LEU A 65 0.01 7.59 4.91
C LEU A 65 -0.24 8.07 6.35
N SER A 66 -1.50 8.00 6.82
CA SER A 66 -1.85 8.29 8.20
C SER A 66 -1.49 7.09 9.09
N CYS A 67 -0.81 7.34 10.20
CA CYS A 67 -0.28 6.31 11.09
C CYS A 67 -0.45 6.74 12.55
N GLY A 68 -1.61 6.45 13.15
CA GLY A 68 -1.87 6.79 14.55
C GLY A 68 -2.13 8.28 14.81
N LEU A 69 -2.05 8.67 16.07
CA LEU A 69 -2.32 10.02 16.56
C LEU A 69 -1.15 10.54 17.39
N LEU A 70 -1.01 11.85 17.41
CA LEU A 70 -0.21 12.59 18.37
C LEU A 70 -1.16 13.14 19.43
N GLU A 71 -1.06 12.63 20.65
CA GLU A 71 -1.73 13.20 21.81
C GLU A 71 -0.87 14.34 22.36
N ILE A 72 -1.42 15.54 22.41
CA ILE A 72 -0.72 16.74 22.84
C ILE A 72 -1.36 17.24 24.15
N LYS A 73 -0.56 17.34 25.19
CA LYS A 73 -0.97 17.85 26.51
C LYS A 73 -0.10 19.03 26.90
N GLY A 74 -0.73 20.07 27.38
CA GLY A 74 -0.03 21.22 27.94
C GLY A 74 0.70 20.87 29.24
N LYS A 75 1.85 21.49 29.46
CA LYS A 75 2.64 21.44 30.72
C LYS A 75 3.16 22.81 31.08
N ASN A 76 3.77 22.96 32.27
CA ASN A 76 4.39 24.20 32.74
C ASN A 76 3.45 25.42 32.70
N GLY A 77 2.17 25.24 33.03
CA GLY A 77 1.17 26.31 33.07
C GLY A 77 0.36 26.52 31.81
N ALA A 78 0.67 25.78 30.72
CA ALA A 78 -0.19 25.72 29.56
C ALA A 78 -1.33 24.68 29.83
N ASN A 79 -2.58 25.11 29.68
CA ASN A 79 -3.74 24.27 29.90
C ASN A 79 -4.41 23.97 28.56
N MET A 80 -4.00 22.88 27.90
CA MET A 80 -4.59 22.41 26.64
C MET A 80 -4.41 20.91 26.48
N GLU A 81 -5.36 20.29 25.78
CA GLU A 81 -5.30 18.88 25.41
C GLU A 81 -6.02 18.69 24.08
N PHE A 82 -5.34 18.09 23.10
CA PHE A 82 -5.91 17.78 21.79
C PHE A 82 -5.11 16.70 21.08
N CYS A 83 -5.67 16.12 20.00
CA CYS A 83 -5.00 15.14 19.20
C CYS A 83 -4.83 15.63 17.76
N LEU A 84 -3.68 15.31 17.17
CA LEU A 84 -3.39 15.51 15.76
C LEU A 84 -3.10 14.15 15.09
N PRO A 85 -3.52 13.95 13.82
CA PRO A 85 -3.11 12.77 13.08
C PRO A 85 -1.61 12.77 12.84
N LYS A 86 -0.97 11.63 13.09
CA LYS A 86 0.41 11.40 12.67
C LYS A 86 0.40 10.91 11.22
N VAL A 87 1.09 11.60 10.32
CA VAL A 87 1.17 11.25 8.91
C VAL A 87 2.62 11.16 8.47
N TYR A 88 2.88 10.23 7.57
CA TYR A 88 4.16 10.07 6.89
C TYR A 88 4.02 10.43 5.40
N PRO A 89 5.00 11.11 4.78
CA PRO A 89 5.04 11.25 3.33
C PRO A 89 5.01 9.87 2.66
N PHE A 90 4.32 9.75 1.55
CA PHE A 90 4.28 8.49 0.80
C PHE A 90 5.34 8.51 -0.33
N PRO A 91 6.09 7.45 -0.53
CA PRO A 91 6.16 6.22 0.26
C PRO A 91 6.87 6.44 1.61
N PRO A 92 6.32 5.93 2.72
CA PRO A 92 6.96 6.06 4.03
C PRO A 92 8.26 5.25 4.08
N LYS A 93 9.20 5.66 4.91
CA LYS A 93 10.33 4.80 5.27
C LYS A 93 9.81 3.51 5.90
N SER A 94 10.67 2.50 5.98
CA SER A 94 10.37 1.32 6.80
C SER A 94 10.01 1.77 8.22
N LEU A 95 8.92 1.24 8.76
CA LEU A 95 8.46 1.56 10.11
C LEU A 95 8.60 0.35 11.01
N TYR A 96 9.04 0.56 12.25
CA TYR A 96 9.06 -0.50 13.23
C TYR A 96 8.43 -0.09 14.55
N ILE A 97 7.95 -1.07 15.29
CA ILE A 97 7.54 -0.97 16.69
C ILE A 97 8.31 -1.98 17.52
N GLU A 98 8.42 -1.75 18.81
CA GLU A 98 9.08 -2.63 19.76
C GLU A 98 8.07 -3.15 20.79
N HIS A 99 8.29 -4.39 21.24
CA HIS A 99 7.59 -5.01 22.38
C HIS A 99 6.05 -5.06 22.25
N GLU A 100 5.55 -5.12 21.04
CA GLU A 100 4.10 -5.25 20.82
C GLU A 100 3.74 -6.74 20.68
N LYS A 101 2.99 -7.28 21.63
CA LYS A 101 2.65 -8.72 21.68
C LYS A 101 1.40 -9.08 20.89
N ASP A 102 0.46 -8.16 20.75
CA ASP A 102 -0.84 -8.42 20.16
C ASP A 102 -0.92 -8.10 18.65
N GLY A 103 0.13 -7.51 18.06
CA GLY A 103 0.20 -7.16 16.65
C GLY A 103 -0.78 -6.06 16.21
N GLN A 104 -1.23 -5.21 17.12
CA GLN A 104 -2.17 -4.13 16.82
C GLN A 104 -1.60 -3.17 15.77
N PHE A 105 -0.33 -2.76 15.95
CA PHE A 105 0.36 -1.88 15.00
C PHE A 105 0.35 -2.43 13.56
N LEU A 106 0.72 -3.70 13.39
CA LEU A 106 0.77 -4.31 12.06
C LEU A 106 -0.62 -4.39 11.42
N ARG A 107 -1.65 -4.72 12.20
CA ARG A 107 -3.04 -4.76 11.69
C ARG A 107 -3.54 -3.37 11.31
N GLU A 108 -3.29 -2.36 12.14
CA GLU A 108 -3.69 -0.98 11.85
C GLU A 108 -2.98 -0.45 10.60
N MET A 109 -1.66 -0.67 10.47
CA MET A 109 -0.90 -0.26 9.30
C MET A 109 -1.38 -0.99 8.03
N LEU A 110 -1.69 -2.28 8.13
CA LEU A 110 -2.26 -3.04 7.03
C LEU A 110 -3.59 -2.42 6.56
N MET A 111 -4.50 -2.15 7.49
CA MET A 111 -5.81 -1.57 7.16
C MET A 111 -5.67 -0.18 6.52
N ARG A 112 -4.78 0.66 7.07
CA ARG A 112 -4.51 2.01 6.56
C ARG A 112 -3.89 1.97 5.17
N LEU A 113 -2.93 1.09 4.95
CA LEU A 113 -2.32 0.93 3.64
C LEU A 113 -3.37 0.49 2.60
N LEU A 114 -4.11 -0.58 2.90
CA LEU A 114 -5.10 -1.15 1.97
C LEU A 114 -6.24 -0.17 1.61
N SER A 115 -6.57 0.78 2.49
CA SER A 115 -7.56 1.82 2.18
C SER A 115 -7.00 2.99 1.39
N SER A 116 -5.68 3.18 1.39
CA SER A 116 -5.02 4.36 0.82
C SER A 116 -4.42 4.11 -0.55
N VAL A 117 -4.05 2.86 -0.86
CA VAL A 117 -3.35 2.50 -2.11
C VAL A 117 -4.27 1.83 -3.13
N PRO A 118 -3.94 1.88 -4.44
CA PRO A 118 -4.65 1.13 -5.47
C PRO A 118 -4.49 -0.38 -5.26
N LEU A 119 -5.51 -1.07 -4.74
CA LEU A 119 -5.41 -2.49 -4.35
C LEU A 119 -5.03 -3.41 -5.51
N VAL A 120 -5.56 -3.15 -6.71
CA VAL A 120 -5.30 -3.98 -7.90
C VAL A 120 -3.83 -3.94 -8.34
N GLN A 121 -3.10 -2.90 -7.93
CA GLN A 121 -1.68 -2.70 -8.21
C GLN A 121 -0.82 -2.89 -6.96
N SER A 122 -1.32 -3.63 -5.97
CA SER A 122 -0.62 -3.81 -4.70
C SER A 122 -0.58 -5.28 -4.31
N GLU A 123 0.52 -5.69 -3.71
CA GLU A 123 0.68 -7.02 -3.14
C GLU A 123 1.17 -6.92 -1.69
N VAL A 124 0.54 -7.67 -0.81
CA VAL A 124 0.83 -7.66 0.63
C VAL A 124 1.37 -9.01 1.06
N ILE A 125 2.46 -9.00 1.82
CA ILE A 125 3.07 -10.19 2.41
C ILE A 125 2.89 -10.13 3.92
N LEU A 126 2.22 -11.13 4.48
CA LEU A 126 1.94 -11.24 5.91
C LEU A 126 2.82 -12.34 6.52
N VAL A 127 3.64 -11.96 7.50
CA VAL A 127 4.57 -12.87 8.19
C VAL A 127 4.33 -12.82 9.69
N ASP A 128 4.08 -13.98 10.29
CA ASP A 128 3.99 -14.17 11.73
C ASP A 128 4.78 -15.42 12.15
N ALA A 129 6.06 -15.21 12.39
CA ALA A 129 6.99 -16.31 12.67
C ALA A 129 6.85 -16.88 14.10
N LEU A 130 6.11 -16.26 15.00
CA LEU A 130 6.01 -16.66 16.41
C LEU A 130 4.67 -17.20 16.84
N SER A 131 3.56 -16.66 16.32
CA SER A 131 2.22 -16.98 16.82
C SER A 131 1.33 -17.71 15.81
N LEU A 132 1.94 -18.39 14.84
CA LEU A 132 1.24 -19.19 13.81
C LEU A 132 0.10 -18.41 13.11
N GLY A 133 0.33 -17.15 12.80
CA GLY A 133 -0.65 -16.26 12.15
C GLY A 133 -1.64 -15.62 13.12
N GLY A 134 -1.45 -15.78 14.42
CA GLY A 134 -2.37 -15.29 15.47
C GLY A 134 -2.55 -13.78 15.44
N ILE A 135 -1.49 -13.02 15.20
CA ILE A 135 -1.56 -11.55 15.15
C ILE A 135 -2.46 -11.02 14.01
N PHE A 136 -2.65 -11.79 12.93
CA PHE A 136 -3.50 -11.42 11.80
C PHE A 136 -4.90 -12.07 11.82
N ASN A 137 -5.32 -12.69 12.92
CA ASN A 137 -6.62 -13.37 13.02
C ASN A 137 -7.81 -12.49 12.61
N LEU A 138 -7.80 -11.21 12.98
CA LEU A 138 -8.89 -10.28 12.69
C LEU A 138 -9.04 -9.94 11.22
N VAL A 139 -7.98 -10.14 10.42
CA VAL A 139 -7.96 -9.87 8.99
C VAL A 139 -7.96 -11.15 8.13
N ARG A 140 -8.18 -12.32 8.73
CA ARG A 140 -8.23 -13.62 8.02
C ARG A 140 -9.24 -13.66 6.87
N ARG A 141 -10.28 -12.84 6.93
CA ARG A 141 -11.26 -12.72 5.83
C ARG A 141 -10.66 -12.18 4.53
N LEU A 142 -9.49 -11.53 4.59
CA LEU A 142 -8.73 -11.14 3.41
C LEU A 142 -8.05 -12.34 2.72
N LEU A 143 -7.84 -13.45 3.47
CA LEU A 143 -7.19 -14.65 2.96
C LEU A 143 -8.24 -15.49 2.21
N ASN A 144 -8.30 -15.35 0.91
CA ASN A 144 -9.18 -16.12 0.04
C ASN A 144 -8.41 -16.48 -1.24
N LYS A 145 -8.70 -17.66 -1.80
CA LYS A 145 -8.05 -18.16 -3.02
C LYS A 145 -8.22 -17.23 -4.23
N ASP A 146 -9.18 -16.34 -4.19
CA ASP A 146 -9.46 -15.39 -5.27
C ASP A 146 -8.75 -14.03 -5.09
N ASN A 147 -8.09 -13.79 -3.94
CA ASN A 147 -7.42 -12.54 -3.62
C ASN A 147 -5.93 -12.59 -3.95
N ASP A 148 -5.55 -12.15 -5.15
CA ASP A 148 -4.15 -12.14 -5.60
C ASP A 148 -3.33 -11.01 -4.96
N PHE A 149 -3.96 -10.07 -4.25
CA PHE A 149 -3.23 -8.99 -3.58
C PHE A 149 -2.56 -9.44 -2.28
N ILE A 150 -2.83 -10.66 -1.79
CA ILE A 150 -2.09 -11.26 -0.69
C ILE A 150 -1.21 -12.39 -1.23
N TYR A 151 0.08 -12.24 -1.02
CA TYR A 151 1.08 -13.20 -1.46
C TYR A 151 0.75 -14.63 -0.98
N GLN A 152 0.67 -15.58 -1.90
CA GLN A 152 0.27 -16.97 -1.67
C GLN A 152 -1.08 -17.14 -0.93
N GLN A 153 -1.90 -16.10 -0.79
CA GLN A 153 -3.21 -16.07 -0.12
C GLN A 153 -3.19 -16.61 1.32
N ARG A 154 -2.06 -16.44 2.02
CA ARG A 154 -1.89 -16.93 3.40
C ARG A 154 -0.94 -16.06 4.23
N ILE A 155 -0.93 -16.31 5.53
CA ILE A 155 0.06 -15.80 6.47
C ILE A 155 1.22 -16.80 6.48
N LEU A 156 2.44 -16.33 6.28
CA LEU A 156 3.65 -17.14 6.29
C LEU A 156 4.13 -17.32 7.74
N THR A 157 4.37 -18.57 8.14
CA THR A 157 4.77 -18.93 9.49
C THR A 157 6.05 -19.76 9.53
N GLU A 158 6.36 -20.47 8.43
CA GLU A 158 7.50 -21.38 8.36
C GLU A 158 8.77 -20.66 7.87
N SER A 159 9.91 -20.95 8.48
CA SER A 159 11.20 -20.26 8.24
C SER A 159 11.62 -20.25 6.77
N GLU A 160 11.46 -21.39 6.05
CA GLU A 160 11.82 -21.47 4.63
C GLU A 160 10.88 -20.68 3.74
N GLU A 161 9.57 -20.70 4.02
CA GLU A 161 8.59 -19.90 3.27
C GLU A 161 8.81 -18.40 3.45
N ILE A 162 9.13 -17.99 4.68
CA ILE A 162 9.47 -16.61 5.01
C ILE A 162 10.73 -16.18 4.26
N LYS A 163 11.77 -17.00 4.27
CA LYS A 163 13.01 -16.74 3.52
C LYS A 163 12.74 -16.57 2.02
N GLU A 164 11.97 -17.46 1.41
CA GLU A 164 11.63 -17.35 -0.02
C GLU A 164 10.80 -16.11 -0.33
N ALA A 165 9.88 -15.71 0.54
CA ALA A 165 9.11 -14.49 0.37
C ALA A 165 9.99 -13.22 0.49
N LEU A 166 10.91 -13.19 1.43
CA LEU A 166 11.87 -12.08 1.56
C LEU A 166 12.83 -12.02 0.37
N LYS A 167 13.29 -13.17 -0.12
CA LYS A 167 14.08 -13.25 -1.35
C LYS A 167 13.30 -12.73 -2.57
N TYR A 168 12.02 -13.11 -2.70
CA TYR A 168 11.15 -12.60 -3.75
C TYR A 168 11.03 -11.06 -3.72
N LEU A 169 10.84 -10.46 -2.55
CA LEU A 169 10.84 -9.00 -2.39
C LEU A 169 12.19 -8.38 -2.73
N TYR A 170 13.27 -9.02 -2.34
CA TYR A 170 14.62 -8.55 -2.64
C TYR A 170 14.92 -8.57 -4.13
N GLU A 171 14.54 -9.63 -4.86
CA GLU A 171 14.74 -9.69 -6.32
C GLU A 171 13.87 -8.64 -7.04
N TYR A 172 12.62 -8.44 -6.60
CA TYR A 172 11.78 -7.35 -7.11
C TYR A 172 12.44 -5.97 -6.89
N LEU A 173 12.91 -5.72 -5.67
CA LEU A 173 13.62 -4.50 -5.31
C LEU A 173 14.85 -4.28 -6.19
N LYS A 174 15.64 -5.33 -6.42
CA LYS A 174 16.87 -5.28 -7.22
C LYS A 174 16.59 -4.92 -8.68
N VAL A 175 15.58 -5.53 -9.29
CA VAL A 175 15.14 -5.20 -10.66
C VAL A 175 14.67 -3.75 -10.74
N ASN A 176 13.84 -3.30 -9.79
CA ASN A 176 13.38 -1.90 -9.77
C ASN A 176 14.55 -0.93 -9.65
N LEU A 177 15.47 -1.17 -8.72
CA LEU A 177 16.60 -0.28 -8.46
C LEU A 177 17.60 -0.22 -9.62
N GLN A 178 17.85 -1.34 -10.29
CA GLN A 178 18.87 -1.43 -11.34
C GLN A 178 18.34 -1.10 -12.74
N GLU A 179 17.06 -1.38 -13.01
CA GLU A 179 16.52 -1.34 -14.36
C GLU A 179 15.34 -0.36 -14.51
N LYS A 180 14.30 -0.50 -13.69
CA LYS A 180 13.02 0.19 -13.92
C LYS A 180 13.03 1.64 -13.47
N LEU A 181 13.61 1.92 -12.31
CA LEU A 181 13.58 3.25 -11.68
C LEU A 181 14.81 4.10 -12.00
N ALA A 182 15.70 3.63 -12.88
CA ALA A 182 16.84 4.41 -13.34
C ALA A 182 16.36 5.72 -14.02
N GLY A 183 16.75 6.87 -13.46
CA GLY A 183 16.34 8.19 -13.96
C GLY A 183 15.03 8.74 -13.35
N TYR A 184 14.37 8.00 -12.47
CA TYR A 184 13.20 8.47 -11.72
C TYR A 184 13.56 8.78 -10.26
N LYS A 185 12.84 9.74 -9.67
CA LYS A 185 13.07 10.14 -8.28
C LYS A 185 12.79 9.01 -7.32
N ASP A 186 11.66 8.32 -7.52
CA ASP A 186 11.20 7.19 -6.73
C ASP A 186 10.09 6.43 -7.49
N PHE A 187 9.60 5.37 -6.87
CA PHE A 187 8.51 4.52 -7.35
C PHE A 187 7.20 5.31 -7.63
N ALA A 188 6.83 6.25 -6.77
CA ALA A 188 5.59 7.02 -6.95
C ALA A 188 5.69 7.90 -8.20
N HIS A 189 6.81 8.59 -8.38
CA HIS A 189 7.07 9.42 -9.56
C HIS A 189 7.13 8.60 -10.86
N TYR A 190 7.66 7.37 -10.83
CA TYR A 190 7.61 6.47 -11.99
C TYR A 190 6.15 6.16 -12.37
N ASN A 191 5.33 5.78 -11.39
CA ASN A 191 3.94 5.37 -11.61
C ASN A 191 3.00 6.53 -12.00
N GLU A 192 3.37 7.77 -11.70
CA GLU A 192 2.67 8.96 -12.20
C GLU A 192 2.88 9.19 -13.70
N ILE A 193 4.04 8.81 -14.23
CA ILE A 193 4.44 9.12 -15.62
C ILE A 193 4.17 7.95 -16.56
N LYS A 194 4.31 6.71 -16.08
CA LYS A 194 4.24 5.52 -16.93
C LYS A 194 2.82 4.96 -17.03
N GLU A 195 2.46 4.54 -18.23
CA GLU A 195 1.19 3.84 -18.48
C GLU A 195 1.16 2.44 -17.87
N ASP A 196 2.33 1.81 -17.71
CA ASP A 196 2.52 0.51 -17.10
C ASP A 196 3.10 0.67 -15.67
N PRO A 197 2.25 0.86 -14.66
CA PRO A 197 2.69 1.12 -13.31
C PRO A 197 3.28 -0.14 -12.66
N LEU A 198 4.36 0.03 -11.91
CA LEU A 198 4.94 -1.03 -11.10
C LEU A 198 4.03 -1.33 -9.89
N PRO A 199 3.81 -2.59 -9.54
CA PRO A 199 3.01 -2.94 -8.36
C PRO A 199 3.73 -2.54 -7.06
N LEU A 200 2.98 -1.97 -6.12
CA LEU A 200 3.46 -1.74 -4.76
C LEU A 200 3.50 -3.07 -4.00
N LYS A 201 4.60 -3.36 -3.34
CA LYS A 201 4.70 -4.50 -2.43
C LYS A 201 4.84 -4.03 -0.99
N ALA A 202 4.15 -4.69 -0.06
CA ALA A 202 4.18 -4.31 1.35
C ALA A 202 4.38 -5.54 2.24
N LEU A 203 5.41 -5.50 3.07
CA LEU A 203 5.76 -6.52 4.06
C LEU A 203 5.24 -6.11 5.44
N PHE A 204 4.47 -6.98 6.07
CA PHE A 204 4.07 -6.90 7.47
C PHE A 204 4.66 -8.09 8.21
N LEU A 205 5.64 -7.85 9.08
CA LEU A 205 6.43 -8.90 9.68
C LEU A 205 6.49 -8.79 11.20
N SER A 206 6.15 -9.90 11.88
CA SER A 206 6.38 -10.11 13.29
C SER A 206 7.24 -11.35 13.51
N GLY A 207 8.11 -11.31 14.53
CA GLY A 207 8.97 -12.43 14.88
C GLY A 207 10.32 -12.41 14.18
N VAL A 208 10.98 -11.26 14.10
CA VAL A 208 12.34 -11.12 13.53
C VAL A 208 13.34 -12.09 14.16
N ASP A 209 13.18 -12.40 15.44
CA ASP A 209 14.07 -13.28 16.19
C ASP A 209 14.03 -14.74 15.72
N ALA A 210 12.97 -15.15 15.05
CA ALA A 210 12.84 -16.48 14.48
C ALA A 210 13.43 -16.62 13.07
N LEU A 211 13.94 -15.52 12.49
CA LEU A 211 14.50 -15.51 11.14
C LEU A 211 15.93 -16.07 11.13
N ASN A 212 16.24 -16.86 10.10
CA ASN A 212 17.59 -17.29 9.84
C ASN A 212 18.46 -16.16 9.22
N SER A 213 19.76 -16.39 9.11
CA SER A 213 20.73 -15.41 8.60
C SER A 213 20.42 -14.91 7.18
N ASP A 214 19.93 -15.79 6.32
CA ASP A 214 19.62 -15.44 4.93
C ASP A 214 18.36 -14.54 4.88
N ALA A 215 17.34 -14.90 5.64
CA ALA A 215 16.12 -14.09 5.78
C ALA A 215 16.43 -12.69 6.36
N LEU A 216 17.30 -12.63 7.37
CA LEU A 216 17.76 -11.35 7.94
C LEU A 216 18.53 -10.51 6.92
N TYR A 217 19.38 -11.13 6.10
CA TYR A 217 20.08 -10.43 5.03
C TYR A 217 19.11 -9.79 4.04
N TYR A 218 18.09 -10.53 3.57
CA TYR A 218 17.09 -9.96 2.65
C TYR A 218 16.25 -8.87 3.33
N LEU A 219 15.84 -9.08 4.57
CA LEU A 219 15.08 -8.09 5.34
C LEU A 219 15.85 -6.78 5.50
N GLU A 220 17.15 -6.84 5.82
CA GLU A 220 18.01 -5.65 5.89
C GLU A 220 17.98 -4.86 4.58
N LYS A 221 18.15 -5.53 3.43
CA LYS A 221 18.14 -4.86 2.12
C LYS A 221 16.77 -4.24 1.81
N ILE A 222 15.68 -4.94 2.14
CA ILE A 222 14.31 -4.45 1.97
C ILE A 222 14.10 -3.20 2.82
N MET A 223 14.43 -3.23 4.10
CA MET A 223 14.26 -2.09 5.01
C MET A 223 15.09 -0.88 4.59
N ARG A 224 16.31 -1.12 4.10
CA ARG A 224 17.24 -0.07 3.70
C ARG A 224 16.87 0.61 2.40
N PHE A 225 16.44 -0.14 1.39
CA PHE A 225 16.27 0.36 0.02
C PHE A 225 14.83 0.31 -0.50
N GLY A 226 13.92 -0.37 0.21
CA GLY A 226 12.59 -0.71 -0.29
C GLY A 226 11.69 0.48 -0.55
N SER A 227 11.58 1.40 0.39
CA SER A 227 10.59 2.48 0.38
C SER A 227 10.52 3.24 -0.96
N LYS A 228 11.63 3.78 -1.42
CA LYS A 228 11.69 4.53 -2.68
C LYS A 228 11.57 3.67 -3.94
N ASN A 229 11.69 2.37 -3.79
CA ASN A 229 11.71 1.41 -4.89
C ASN A 229 10.48 0.48 -4.94
N GLY A 230 9.39 0.87 -4.27
CA GLY A 230 8.10 0.19 -4.35
C GLY A 230 7.94 -0.99 -3.39
N VAL A 231 8.77 -1.08 -2.34
CA VAL A 231 8.63 -2.09 -1.28
C VAL A 231 8.56 -1.41 0.08
N LEU A 232 7.39 -1.44 0.71
CA LEU A 232 7.20 -0.93 2.07
C LEU A 232 7.40 -2.03 3.10
N SER A 233 7.90 -1.71 4.28
CA SER A 233 8.02 -2.66 5.37
C SER A 233 7.56 -2.09 6.71
N PHE A 234 6.73 -2.88 7.40
CA PHE A 234 6.21 -2.64 8.74
C PHE A 234 6.61 -3.83 9.60
N VAL A 235 7.44 -3.57 10.62
CA VAL A 235 8.11 -4.65 11.35
C VAL A 235 7.89 -4.49 12.85
N ASN A 236 7.50 -5.60 13.51
CA ASN A 236 7.47 -5.69 14.96
C ASN A 236 8.77 -6.35 15.44
N LEU A 237 9.57 -5.60 16.19
CA LEU A 237 10.83 -6.04 16.82
C LEU A 237 10.53 -6.40 18.27
N GLU A 238 10.37 -7.68 18.56
CA GLU A 238 9.89 -8.16 19.86
C GLU A 238 10.99 -8.29 20.92
N SER A 239 12.26 -8.36 20.54
CA SER A 239 13.32 -8.75 21.47
C SER A 239 14.12 -7.62 22.06
N GLU A 240 14.30 -7.68 23.39
CA GLU A 240 15.24 -6.83 24.12
C GLU A 240 16.73 -7.26 23.98
N LYS A 241 17.00 -8.44 23.43
CA LYS A 241 18.32 -9.08 23.53
C LYS A 241 18.96 -9.51 22.22
N ASN A 242 18.32 -9.31 21.07
CA ASN A 242 18.81 -9.84 19.81
C ASN A 242 19.57 -8.80 18.99
N LYS A 243 20.87 -8.99 18.83
CA LYS A 243 21.74 -8.12 18.05
C LYS A 243 21.26 -7.86 16.60
N PRO A 244 20.68 -8.82 15.87
CA PRO A 244 20.13 -8.57 14.54
C PRO A 244 19.00 -7.53 14.51
N ALA A 245 18.11 -7.53 15.51
CA ALA A 245 17.04 -6.54 15.60
C ALA A 245 17.59 -5.12 15.78
N GLU A 246 18.61 -4.94 16.61
CA GLU A 246 19.28 -3.64 16.82
C GLU A 246 19.92 -3.12 15.52
N ASP A 247 20.54 -4.00 14.74
CA ASP A 247 21.14 -3.62 13.46
C ASP A 247 20.12 -3.17 12.42
N LEU A 248 18.90 -3.71 12.46
CA LEU A 248 17.80 -3.32 11.54
C LEU A 248 17.20 -1.95 11.87
N LYS A 249 17.19 -1.53 13.13
CA LYS A 249 16.63 -0.24 13.58
C LYS A 249 17.23 0.95 12.84
N ARG A 250 18.49 0.89 12.45
CA ARG A 250 19.18 1.95 11.70
C ARG A 250 18.59 2.24 10.31
N TYR A 251 17.83 1.29 9.76
CA TYR A 251 17.23 1.37 8.42
C TYR A 251 15.74 1.69 8.44
N ALA A 252 15.15 1.86 9.62
CA ALA A 252 13.73 2.10 9.81
C ALA A 252 13.50 3.25 10.78
N GLU A 253 12.28 3.78 10.76
CA GLU A 253 11.83 4.82 11.69
C GLU A 253 11.00 4.18 12.79
N PHE A 254 11.31 4.52 14.05
CA PHE A 254 10.52 4.03 15.17
C PHE A 254 9.15 4.70 15.19
N PHE A 255 8.08 3.90 15.14
CA PHE A 255 6.71 4.42 15.07
C PHE A 255 6.36 5.33 16.24
N LYS A 256 6.80 4.99 17.46
CA LYS A 256 6.57 5.78 18.68
C LYS A 256 7.67 6.81 18.98
N ASP A 257 8.51 7.15 17.99
CA ASP A 257 9.57 8.13 18.19
C ASP A 257 9.01 9.50 18.58
N ARG A 258 9.54 10.04 19.66
CA ARG A 258 9.19 11.33 20.26
C ARG A 258 10.36 12.31 20.29
N THR A 259 11.52 11.94 19.78
CA THR A 259 12.75 12.75 19.89
C THR A 259 12.58 14.15 19.31
N SER A 260 11.77 14.30 18.26
CA SER A 260 11.44 15.60 17.68
C SER A 260 10.67 16.53 18.61
N PHE A 261 10.04 16.00 19.66
CA PHE A 261 9.18 16.75 20.58
C PHE A 261 9.79 16.96 21.97
N GLU A 262 10.92 16.34 22.28
CA GLU A 262 11.56 16.42 23.60
C GLU A 262 11.97 17.84 24.00
N ARG A 263 12.23 18.70 23.02
CA ARG A 263 12.66 20.08 23.23
C ARG A 263 11.52 21.06 23.53
N LEU A 264 10.26 20.63 23.37
CA LEU A 264 9.11 21.48 23.63
C LEU A 264 8.99 21.73 25.11
N LYS A 265 8.87 23.03 25.49
CA LYS A 265 8.81 23.49 26.86
C LYS A 265 7.43 23.37 27.50
N TYR A 266 6.40 23.65 26.71
CA TYR A 266 5.01 23.80 27.15
C TYR A 266 4.10 22.68 26.67
N LEU A 267 4.59 21.81 25.78
CA LEU A 267 3.86 20.69 25.23
C LEU A 267 4.52 19.36 25.56
N ASN A 268 3.71 18.42 26.00
CA ASN A 268 4.05 16.98 26.02
C ASN A 268 3.34 16.30 24.86
N VAL A 269 4.09 15.58 24.05
CA VAL A 269 3.57 14.91 22.86
C VAL A 269 3.82 13.41 22.96
N GLU A 270 2.76 12.62 22.84
CA GLU A 270 2.84 11.17 22.80
C GLU A 270 2.30 10.63 21.48
N VAL A 271 2.97 9.62 20.96
CA VAL A 271 2.48 8.88 19.80
C VAL A 271 1.64 7.71 20.30
N ILE A 272 0.36 7.75 19.97
CA ILE A 272 -0.58 6.70 20.35
C ILE A 272 -1.14 6.01 19.11
N ASN A 273 -1.52 4.76 19.28
CA ASN A 273 -2.30 4.06 18.27
C ASN A 273 -3.69 4.72 18.17
N ASP A 274 -4.26 4.69 17.00
CA ASP A 274 -5.63 5.18 16.81
C ASP A 274 -6.62 4.15 17.36
N HIS A 275 -7.10 4.37 18.58
CA HIS A 275 -8.03 3.47 19.26
C HIS A 275 -9.41 3.36 18.55
N GLY A 276 -9.64 4.10 17.47
CA GLY A 276 -10.88 4.05 16.67
C GLY A 276 -11.10 2.75 15.91
N ILE A 277 -10.04 1.94 15.69
CA ILE A 277 -10.15 0.67 14.95
C ILE A 277 -10.38 -0.48 15.91
N GLN A 278 -11.64 -0.72 16.29
CA GLN A 278 -12.03 -1.88 17.09
C GLN A 278 -12.01 -3.18 16.25
N SER A 279 -11.88 -4.33 16.92
CA SER A 279 -11.84 -5.65 16.26
C SER A 279 -13.02 -5.92 15.31
N LYS A 280 -14.22 -5.43 15.66
CA LYS A 280 -15.41 -5.52 14.79
C LYS A 280 -15.22 -4.72 13.50
N HIS A 281 -14.72 -3.49 13.61
CA HIS A 281 -14.45 -2.64 12.46
C HIS A 281 -13.39 -3.23 11.52
N MET A 282 -12.35 -3.89 12.06
CA MET A 282 -11.35 -4.60 11.25
C MET A 282 -11.97 -5.73 10.43
N GLN A 283 -12.86 -6.53 11.03
CA GLN A 283 -13.52 -7.63 10.32
C GLN A 283 -14.46 -7.12 9.21
N ASP A 284 -15.25 -6.09 9.51
CA ASP A 284 -16.16 -5.47 8.55
C ASP A 284 -15.39 -4.81 7.40
N PHE A 285 -14.29 -4.13 7.70
CA PHE A 285 -13.40 -3.53 6.74
C PHE A 285 -12.75 -4.59 5.83
N ALA A 286 -12.20 -5.66 6.41
CA ALA A 286 -11.62 -6.75 5.63
C ALA A 286 -12.64 -7.36 4.66
N THR A 287 -13.90 -7.48 5.08
CA THR A 287 -14.99 -7.96 4.21
C THR A 287 -15.29 -6.97 3.06
N LYS A 288 -15.31 -5.68 3.35
CA LYS A 288 -15.54 -4.62 2.34
C LYS A 288 -14.38 -4.52 1.34
N ILE A 289 -13.13 -4.58 1.82
CA ILE A 289 -11.94 -4.60 0.94
C ILE A 289 -12.01 -5.77 -0.04
N LYS A 290 -12.34 -6.96 0.46
CA LYS A 290 -12.47 -8.14 -0.37
C LYS A 290 -13.50 -7.92 -1.48
N ALA A 291 -14.70 -7.48 -1.13
CA ALA A 291 -15.76 -7.22 -2.10
C ALA A 291 -15.34 -6.16 -3.15
N TYR A 292 -14.69 -5.08 -2.70
CA TYR A 292 -14.17 -4.04 -3.58
C TYR A 292 -13.11 -4.58 -4.56
N TYR A 293 -12.15 -5.37 -4.06
CA TYR A 293 -11.11 -5.96 -4.88
C TYR A 293 -11.69 -6.90 -5.94
N GLU A 294 -12.61 -7.78 -5.56
CA GLU A 294 -13.31 -8.68 -6.48
C GLU A 294 -14.07 -7.91 -7.57
N GLN A 295 -14.73 -6.82 -7.20
CA GLN A 295 -15.44 -5.96 -8.16
C GLN A 295 -14.47 -5.27 -9.13
N LYS A 296 -13.34 -4.75 -8.65
CA LYS A 296 -12.35 -4.05 -9.50
C LYS A 296 -11.54 -5.01 -10.37
N LYS A 297 -11.30 -6.25 -9.91
CA LYS A 297 -10.64 -7.30 -10.70
C LYS A 297 -11.50 -7.76 -11.87
N GLN A 298 -12.82 -7.69 -11.75
CA GLN A 298 -13.76 -7.94 -12.84
C GLN A 298 -13.78 -6.75 -13.83
N VAL A 299 -12.73 -6.59 -14.61
CA VAL A 299 -12.74 -5.63 -15.73
C VAL A 299 -13.73 -6.17 -16.77
N LYS A 300 -14.96 -5.67 -16.73
CA LYS A 300 -15.92 -5.90 -17.81
C LYS A 300 -15.48 -5.02 -19.00
N ARG A 301 -14.90 -5.65 -19.99
CA ARG A 301 -14.64 -5.05 -21.29
C ARG A 301 -15.72 -5.48 -22.26
N GLU A 302 -16.20 -4.57 -23.05
CA GLU A 302 -17.20 -4.86 -24.07
C GLU A 302 -16.51 -5.18 -25.40
N LEU A 303 -17.13 -6.03 -26.22
CA LEU A 303 -16.58 -6.39 -27.52
C LEU A 303 -16.35 -5.15 -28.42
N LYS A 304 -17.22 -4.13 -28.30
CA LYS A 304 -17.07 -2.87 -29.02
C LYS A 304 -15.74 -2.15 -28.75
N ASP A 305 -15.12 -2.39 -27.58
CA ASP A 305 -13.82 -1.80 -27.22
C ASP A 305 -12.68 -2.39 -28.07
N LEU A 306 -12.89 -3.57 -28.68
CA LEU A 306 -11.98 -4.22 -29.62
C LEU A 306 -12.32 -3.93 -31.09
N GLN A 307 -13.47 -3.35 -31.37
CA GLN A 307 -13.98 -3.09 -32.71
C GLN A 307 -13.88 -1.60 -33.04
N ARG A 308 -13.00 -1.26 -33.96
CA ARG A 308 -12.84 0.12 -34.43
C ARG A 308 -13.67 0.30 -35.69
N GLU A 309 -14.71 1.11 -35.66
CA GLU A 309 -15.64 1.31 -36.78
C GLU A 309 -14.94 1.66 -38.09
N GLN A 310 -13.82 2.38 -38.04
CA GLN A 310 -13.01 2.75 -39.23
C GLN A 310 -12.30 1.57 -39.87
N GLU A 311 -12.18 0.43 -39.16
CA GLU A 311 -11.51 -0.79 -39.63
C GLU A 311 -12.52 -1.87 -40.07
N PHE A 312 -13.82 -1.53 -40.15
CA PHE A 312 -14.84 -2.48 -40.60
C PHE A 312 -14.57 -2.93 -42.04
N TRP A 313 -14.39 -4.24 -42.23
CA TRP A 313 -14.10 -4.88 -43.52
C TRP A 313 -12.86 -4.34 -44.27
N THR A 314 -11.85 -3.90 -43.54
CA THR A 314 -10.63 -3.34 -44.15
C THR A 314 -9.50 -4.35 -44.30
N LYS A 315 -9.57 -5.49 -43.63
CA LYS A 315 -8.51 -6.50 -43.65
C LYS A 315 -8.70 -7.53 -44.76
N SER A 316 -7.56 -8.02 -45.33
CA SER A 316 -7.51 -9.10 -46.32
C SER A 316 -6.97 -10.38 -45.68
N SER A 317 -7.58 -11.53 -46.00
CA SER A 317 -7.19 -12.84 -45.51
C SER A 317 -6.22 -13.61 -46.43
N GLN A 318 -5.65 -12.93 -47.43
CA GLN A 318 -4.81 -13.61 -48.46
C GLN A 318 -3.53 -14.25 -47.91
N SER A 319 -2.86 -13.66 -46.92
CA SER A 319 -1.60 -14.15 -46.36
C SER A 319 -1.74 -14.61 -44.90
N SER A 320 -2.51 -13.92 -44.11
CA SER A 320 -2.75 -14.22 -42.69
C SER A 320 -4.04 -13.57 -42.20
N VAL A 321 -4.53 -14.10 -41.11
CA VAL A 321 -5.68 -13.57 -40.38
C VAL A 321 -5.19 -13.10 -39.02
N SER A 322 -5.45 -11.83 -38.67
CA SER A 322 -5.08 -11.23 -37.38
C SER A 322 -6.21 -10.36 -36.85
N VAL A 323 -6.75 -10.73 -35.71
CA VAL A 323 -7.85 -9.98 -35.03
C VAL A 323 -7.59 -9.83 -33.55
N PRO A 324 -7.96 -8.68 -32.95
CA PRO A 324 -7.86 -8.50 -31.51
C PRO A 324 -8.82 -9.42 -30.78
N VAL A 325 -8.36 -10.04 -29.69
CA VAL A 325 -9.14 -10.97 -28.89
C VAL A 325 -9.23 -10.59 -27.41
N GLY A 326 -8.50 -9.56 -27.00
CA GLY A 326 -8.48 -9.11 -25.62
C GLY A 326 -7.30 -8.19 -25.34
N TRP A 327 -6.98 -8.06 -24.07
CA TRP A 327 -5.84 -7.28 -23.58
C TRP A 327 -5.04 -8.13 -22.62
N ASP A 328 -3.74 -7.91 -22.59
CA ASP A 328 -2.86 -8.45 -21.55
C ASP A 328 -3.04 -7.71 -20.21
N ILE A 329 -2.29 -8.13 -19.20
CA ILE A 329 -2.33 -7.52 -17.87
C ILE A 329 -1.90 -6.04 -17.87
N ASN A 330 -1.15 -5.61 -18.89
CA ASN A 330 -0.67 -4.25 -19.07
C ASN A 330 -1.61 -3.41 -19.94
N HIS A 331 -2.81 -3.89 -20.19
CA HIS A 331 -3.81 -3.28 -21.06
C HIS A 331 -3.41 -3.14 -22.53
N LYS A 332 -2.38 -3.86 -22.97
CA LYS A 332 -1.99 -3.94 -24.36
C LYS A 332 -2.89 -4.90 -25.09
N GLU A 333 -3.37 -4.50 -26.27
CA GLU A 333 -4.21 -5.33 -27.12
C GLU A 333 -3.47 -6.60 -27.57
N VAL A 334 -4.12 -7.76 -27.43
CA VAL A 334 -3.62 -9.05 -27.85
C VAL A 334 -4.39 -9.50 -29.06
N CYS A 335 -3.68 -9.80 -30.13
CA CYS A 335 -4.27 -10.31 -31.37
C CYS A 335 -4.11 -11.84 -31.45
N PHE A 336 -5.13 -12.48 -32.01
CA PHE A 336 -5.07 -13.85 -32.47
C PHE A 336 -4.64 -13.85 -33.92
N GLU A 337 -3.63 -14.65 -34.26
CA GLU A 337 -3.07 -14.70 -35.60
C GLU A 337 -3.05 -16.13 -36.13
N ILE A 338 -3.46 -16.33 -37.39
CA ILE A 338 -3.29 -17.55 -38.15
C ILE A 338 -2.75 -17.16 -39.53
N GLY A 339 -1.70 -17.86 -39.99
CA GLY A 339 -1.06 -17.59 -41.28
C GLY A 339 -0.07 -18.70 -41.62
N GLU A 340 0.73 -18.49 -42.67
CA GLU A 340 1.69 -19.51 -43.17
C GLU A 340 2.67 -20.00 -42.12
N ALA A 341 3.06 -19.10 -41.15
CA ALA A 341 3.99 -19.45 -40.08
C ALA A 341 3.31 -20.17 -38.89
N GLN A 342 1.99 -20.09 -38.75
CA GLN A 342 1.24 -20.62 -37.61
C GLN A 342 -0.14 -21.09 -38.05
N ASN A 343 -0.19 -22.32 -38.53
CA ASN A 343 -1.41 -22.89 -39.13
C ASN A 343 -2.37 -23.55 -38.13
N HIS A 344 -1.93 -23.82 -36.91
CA HIS A 344 -2.69 -24.50 -35.89
C HIS A 344 -2.63 -23.79 -34.54
N THR A 345 -3.75 -23.73 -33.86
CA THR A 345 -3.84 -23.19 -32.50
C THR A 345 -4.61 -24.15 -31.62
N LEU A 346 -4.07 -24.45 -30.45
CA LEU A 346 -4.72 -25.24 -29.41
C LEU A 346 -5.25 -24.32 -28.31
N ILE A 347 -6.55 -24.34 -28.06
CA ILE A 347 -7.20 -23.61 -26.95
C ILE A 347 -7.60 -24.62 -25.89
N CYS A 348 -6.93 -24.58 -24.73
CA CYS A 348 -7.21 -25.47 -23.61
C CYS A 348 -7.51 -24.67 -22.32
N GLY A 349 -8.21 -25.31 -21.40
CA GLY A 349 -8.57 -24.73 -20.10
C GLY A 349 -9.67 -25.51 -19.40
N CYS A 350 -9.82 -25.35 -18.11
CA CYS A 350 -10.85 -25.98 -17.30
C CYS A 350 -12.27 -25.55 -17.71
N SER A 351 -13.30 -26.26 -17.25
CA SER A 351 -14.69 -25.80 -17.40
C SER A 351 -14.87 -24.45 -16.72
N GLY A 352 -15.55 -23.50 -17.36
CA GLY A 352 -15.75 -22.15 -16.84
C GLY A 352 -14.58 -21.18 -17.07
N SER A 353 -13.46 -21.59 -17.69
CA SER A 353 -12.29 -20.72 -17.94
C SER A 353 -12.48 -19.68 -19.06
N GLY A 354 -13.66 -19.59 -19.67
CA GLY A 354 -13.95 -18.59 -20.71
C GLY A 354 -13.62 -19.03 -22.15
N LYS A 355 -13.30 -20.32 -22.42
CA LYS A 355 -13.00 -20.81 -23.79
C LYS A 355 -14.08 -20.44 -24.81
N SER A 356 -15.35 -20.64 -24.46
CA SER A 356 -16.47 -20.33 -25.36
C SER A 356 -16.58 -18.81 -25.59
N ASN A 357 -16.35 -18.01 -24.56
CA ASN A 357 -16.33 -16.55 -24.68
C ASN A 357 -15.20 -16.09 -25.62
N PHE A 358 -13.99 -16.65 -25.47
CA PHE A 358 -12.87 -16.38 -26.38
C PHE A 358 -13.22 -16.70 -27.84
N LEU A 359 -13.85 -17.88 -28.10
CA LEU A 359 -14.29 -18.25 -29.45
C LEU A 359 -15.36 -17.29 -30.00
N HIS A 360 -16.30 -16.83 -29.17
CA HIS A 360 -17.29 -15.85 -29.58
C HIS A 360 -16.64 -14.49 -29.97
N VAL A 361 -15.70 -14.01 -29.17
CA VAL A 361 -14.94 -12.78 -29.46
C VAL A 361 -14.17 -12.95 -30.78
N LEU A 362 -13.49 -14.07 -30.95
CA LEU A 362 -12.74 -14.37 -32.16
C LEU A 362 -13.63 -14.37 -33.41
N ILE A 363 -14.74 -15.11 -33.39
CA ILE A 363 -15.67 -15.20 -34.53
C ILE A 363 -16.26 -13.83 -34.87
N GLN A 364 -16.71 -13.09 -33.87
CA GLN A 364 -17.30 -11.76 -34.09
C GLN A 364 -16.28 -10.76 -34.65
N ASN A 365 -15.04 -10.81 -34.19
CA ASN A 365 -14.01 -9.93 -34.72
C ASN A 365 -13.53 -10.36 -36.10
N LEU A 366 -13.49 -11.65 -36.42
CA LEU A 366 -13.27 -12.11 -37.79
C LEU A 366 -14.34 -11.54 -38.74
N ALA A 367 -15.62 -11.67 -38.37
CA ALA A 367 -16.72 -11.13 -39.17
C ALA A 367 -16.72 -9.59 -39.26
N PHE A 368 -16.17 -8.90 -38.26
CA PHE A 368 -16.07 -7.45 -38.25
C PHE A 368 -14.94 -6.91 -39.12
N TYR A 369 -13.76 -7.55 -39.08
CA TYR A 369 -12.56 -7.03 -39.74
C TYR A 369 -12.41 -7.52 -41.20
N TYR A 370 -12.97 -8.69 -41.54
CA TYR A 370 -12.86 -9.33 -42.85
C TYR A 370 -14.20 -9.41 -43.56
N ALA A 371 -14.25 -8.88 -44.78
CA ALA A 371 -15.47 -8.96 -45.59
C ALA A 371 -15.78 -10.44 -45.98
N PRO A 372 -17.05 -10.85 -46.03
CA PRO A 372 -17.43 -12.13 -46.65
C PRO A 372 -17.09 -12.07 -48.14
N ASN A 373 -16.41 -13.09 -48.65
CA ASN A 373 -16.15 -13.26 -50.08
C ASN A 373 -17.39 -13.71 -50.82
#